data_3a8b89d4c4e20fa73a55d9d2141b8e11
#
_entry.id   3a8b89d4c4e20fa73a55d9d2141b8e11
#
_cell.length_a   1.000
_cell.length_b   1.000
_cell.length_c   1.000
_cell.angle_alpha   90.00
_cell.angle_beta   90.00
_cell.angle_gamma   90.00
#
_symmetry.space_group_name_H-M   'P 1'
#
loop_
_entity.id
_entity.type
_entity.pdbx_description
1 polymer ?
#
loop_
_entity_poly.entity_id
_entity_poly.type
_entity_poly.pdbx_seq_one_letter_code
_entity_poly.pdbx_strand_id
1 'polypeptide(L)'
;MLSVAIIARDEARHIGAALESVRGLADETLVLLDDRTRDATAEIARIHGAQVVIEQWRSFSAQRNRALDLCQGEWVLFLDADERATPELVTECRAQIANTKGQSPVAGYWIPRHNLFFGQAVRGGGWYPDRQLRLLRRNAARYDESRLVHEVAELTGEAGTLQGHLLHINIERLDEFWAKQRAYAMEEAQTLYREGRHARWRNFVGAPTREFYRRFVQLGGWRDGTLGLLLCGTLAFFELIKFVHLRGISALGGQPQ
;
A
#
# COMPACT_ATOMS: atom_id res chain seq x y z
N MET A 1 14.06 11.77 -18.42
CA MET A 1 13.32 10.54 -18.74
C MET A 1 12.78 9.94 -17.44
N LEU A 2 11.49 9.62 -17.42
CA LEU A 2 10.80 9.00 -16.30
C LEU A 2 10.28 7.62 -16.71
N SER A 3 10.68 6.59 -15.96
CA SER A 3 10.08 5.27 -16.04
C SER A 3 8.98 5.12 -14.99
N VAL A 4 7.88 4.46 -15.34
CA VAL A 4 6.90 3.98 -14.35
C VAL A 4 7.07 2.48 -14.20
N ALA A 5 7.24 2.01 -12.96
CA ALA A 5 7.42 0.60 -12.64
C ALA A 5 6.24 0.09 -11.81
N ILE A 6 5.61 -0.98 -12.27
CA ILE A 6 4.52 -1.68 -11.59
C ILE A 6 4.96 -3.10 -11.29
N ILE A 7 4.87 -3.53 -10.04
CA ILE A 7 5.04 -4.93 -9.65
C ILE A 7 3.64 -5.52 -9.49
N ALA A 8 3.35 -6.61 -10.20
CA ALA A 8 1.98 -7.14 -10.23
C ALA A 8 1.93 -8.66 -10.15
N ARG A 9 0.82 -9.16 -9.61
CA ARG A 9 0.40 -10.56 -9.66
C ARG A 9 -1.11 -10.64 -9.61
N ASP A 10 -1.72 -11.27 -10.62
CA ASP A 10 -3.18 -11.46 -10.71
C ASP A 10 -3.97 -10.14 -10.58
N GLU A 11 -3.57 -9.11 -11.35
CA GLU A 11 -4.09 -7.74 -11.31
C GLU A 11 -4.85 -7.34 -12.60
N ALA A 12 -5.40 -8.31 -13.34
CA ALA A 12 -6.11 -8.05 -14.59
C ALA A 12 -7.23 -7.01 -14.44
N ARG A 13 -7.84 -6.93 -13.27
CA ARG A 13 -8.91 -5.98 -12.96
C ARG A 13 -8.42 -4.53 -12.88
N HIS A 14 -7.20 -4.31 -12.42
CA HIS A 14 -6.71 -2.98 -12.03
C HIS A 14 -5.62 -2.45 -12.96
N ILE A 15 -4.77 -3.33 -13.50
CA ILE A 15 -3.55 -2.94 -14.22
C ILE A 15 -3.79 -1.96 -15.37
N GLY A 16 -4.84 -2.16 -16.17
CA GLY A 16 -5.13 -1.30 -17.33
C GLY A 16 -5.41 0.15 -16.93
N ALA A 17 -6.22 0.36 -15.88
CA ALA A 17 -6.53 1.70 -15.39
C ALA A 17 -5.33 2.35 -14.64
N ALA A 18 -4.44 1.56 -14.01
CA ALA A 18 -3.19 2.06 -13.46
C ALA A 18 -2.30 2.64 -14.56
N LEU A 19 -2.07 1.87 -15.62
CA LEU A 19 -1.27 2.27 -16.79
C LEU A 19 -1.85 3.49 -17.48
N GLU A 20 -3.19 3.56 -17.64
CA GLU A 20 -3.85 4.71 -18.23
C GLU A 20 -3.63 5.99 -17.41
N SER A 21 -3.64 5.90 -16.08
CA SER A 21 -3.46 7.07 -15.20
C SER A 21 -2.08 7.74 -15.34
N VAL A 22 -1.09 7.01 -15.86
CA VAL A 22 0.30 7.49 -16.04
C VAL A 22 0.71 7.62 -17.51
N ARG A 23 -0.20 7.34 -18.47
CA ARG A 23 0.08 7.40 -19.91
C ARG A 23 0.72 8.72 -20.34
N GLY A 24 0.22 9.84 -19.78
CA GLY A 24 0.74 11.16 -20.10
C GLY A 24 2.02 11.53 -19.33
N LEU A 25 2.48 10.74 -18.38
CA LEU A 25 3.63 11.02 -17.52
C LEU A 25 4.87 10.20 -17.92
N ALA A 26 4.67 8.91 -18.18
CA ALA A 26 5.74 7.96 -18.39
C ALA A 26 6.37 8.11 -19.80
N ASP A 27 7.70 8.15 -19.85
CA ASP A 27 8.47 7.95 -21.09
C ASP A 27 8.66 6.44 -21.35
N GLU A 28 8.64 5.64 -20.29
CA GLU A 28 8.76 4.19 -20.30
C GLU A 28 7.84 3.61 -19.20
N THR A 29 7.18 2.50 -19.52
CA THR A 29 6.38 1.76 -18.53
C THR A 29 6.83 0.31 -18.47
N LEU A 30 7.26 -0.13 -17.30
CA LEU A 30 7.68 -1.49 -16.98
C LEU A 30 6.67 -2.16 -16.05
N VAL A 31 6.18 -3.32 -16.42
CA VAL A 31 5.42 -4.21 -15.53
C VAL A 31 6.28 -5.42 -15.22
N LEU A 32 6.72 -5.52 -13.96
CA LEU A 32 7.44 -6.68 -13.43
C LEU A 32 6.41 -7.65 -12.85
N LEU A 33 6.20 -8.76 -13.54
CA LEU A 33 5.13 -9.70 -13.26
C LEU A 33 5.68 -10.93 -12.53
N ASP A 34 5.02 -11.32 -11.44
CA ASP A 34 5.28 -12.57 -10.74
C ASP A 34 5.01 -13.76 -11.68
N ASP A 35 5.95 -14.70 -11.76
CA ASP A 35 5.87 -15.92 -12.60
C ASP A 35 4.66 -16.82 -12.25
N ARG A 36 4.05 -16.62 -11.08
CA ARG A 36 2.85 -17.33 -10.61
C ARG A 36 1.53 -16.70 -11.08
N THR A 37 1.57 -15.59 -11.84
CA THR A 37 0.38 -14.93 -12.38
C THR A 37 -0.41 -15.88 -13.28
N ARG A 38 -1.73 -15.93 -13.10
CA ARG A 38 -2.63 -16.87 -13.79
C ARG A 38 -3.71 -16.20 -14.62
N ASP A 39 -3.90 -14.89 -14.45
CA ASP A 39 -4.93 -14.12 -15.15
C ASP A 39 -4.38 -13.34 -16.37
N ALA A 40 -5.22 -12.49 -16.97
CA ALA A 40 -4.87 -11.71 -18.15
C ALA A 40 -3.99 -10.48 -17.89
N THR A 41 -3.36 -10.35 -16.70
CA THR A 41 -2.57 -9.16 -16.34
C THR A 41 -1.50 -8.84 -17.39
N ALA A 42 -0.75 -9.84 -17.84
CA ALA A 42 0.32 -9.66 -18.83
C ALA A 42 -0.19 -9.15 -20.17
N GLU A 43 -1.31 -9.69 -20.66
CA GLU A 43 -1.95 -9.32 -21.91
C GLU A 43 -2.44 -7.87 -21.86
N ILE A 44 -3.20 -7.52 -20.81
CA ILE A 44 -3.72 -6.17 -20.59
C ILE A 44 -2.58 -5.16 -20.52
N ALA A 45 -1.51 -5.47 -19.78
CA ALA A 45 -0.36 -4.59 -19.67
C ALA A 45 0.29 -4.30 -21.04
N ARG A 46 0.46 -5.32 -21.90
CA ARG A 46 1.01 -5.14 -23.24
C ARG A 46 0.09 -4.32 -24.15
N ILE A 47 -1.23 -4.52 -24.08
CA ILE A 47 -2.22 -3.71 -24.84
C ILE A 47 -2.09 -2.23 -24.48
N HIS A 48 -1.77 -1.90 -23.22
CA HIS A 48 -1.52 -0.53 -22.78
C HIS A 48 -0.10 -0.02 -23.05
N GLY A 49 0.72 -0.79 -23.82
CA GLY A 49 2.05 -0.39 -24.26
C GLY A 49 3.15 -0.59 -23.22
N ALA A 50 2.91 -1.32 -22.14
CA ALA A 50 3.92 -1.61 -21.14
C ALA A 50 4.88 -2.72 -21.60
N GLN A 51 6.16 -2.56 -21.28
CA GLN A 51 7.12 -3.65 -21.32
C GLN A 51 6.82 -4.60 -20.15
N VAL A 52 6.53 -5.86 -20.45
CA VAL A 52 6.24 -6.88 -19.44
C VAL A 52 7.44 -7.80 -19.29
N VAL A 53 8.00 -7.87 -18.09
CA VAL A 53 9.07 -8.80 -17.70
C VAL A 53 8.51 -9.75 -16.66
N ILE A 54 8.67 -11.05 -16.87
CA ILE A 54 8.24 -12.09 -15.95
C ILE A 54 9.45 -12.53 -15.13
N GLU A 55 9.33 -12.45 -13.81
CA GLU A 55 10.40 -12.81 -12.87
C GLU A 55 9.88 -13.69 -11.76
N GLN A 56 10.73 -14.58 -11.26
CA GLN A 56 10.42 -15.36 -10.07
C GLN A 56 10.25 -14.43 -8.87
N TRP A 57 9.20 -14.65 -8.11
CA TRP A 57 8.97 -13.91 -6.88
C TRP A 57 10.04 -14.25 -5.83
N ARG A 58 10.64 -13.21 -5.25
CA ARG A 58 11.59 -13.32 -4.11
C ARG A 58 11.08 -12.57 -2.88
N SER A 59 11.01 -11.25 -2.97
CA SER A 59 10.43 -10.35 -1.96
C SER A 59 10.03 -9.04 -2.65
N PHE A 60 9.25 -8.19 -1.99
CA PHE A 60 8.95 -6.87 -2.53
C PHE A 60 10.20 -6.01 -2.75
N SER A 61 11.13 -6.00 -1.77
CA SER A 61 12.41 -5.28 -1.90
C SER A 61 13.21 -5.76 -3.10
N ALA A 62 13.34 -7.08 -3.28
CA ALA A 62 14.08 -7.66 -4.41
C ALA A 62 13.41 -7.33 -5.76
N GLN A 63 12.08 -7.38 -5.83
CA GLN A 63 11.35 -7.02 -7.05
C GLN A 63 11.47 -5.53 -7.36
N ARG A 64 11.44 -4.65 -6.35
CA ARG A 64 11.64 -3.20 -6.56
C ARG A 64 13.07 -2.89 -7.00
N ASN A 65 14.08 -3.52 -6.41
CA ASN A 65 15.46 -3.40 -6.87
C ASN A 65 15.61 -3.87 -8.32
N ARG A 66 15.00 -5.02 -8.65
CA ARG A 66 15.02 -5.54 -10.03
C ARG A 66 14.36 -4.58 -11.01
N ALA A 67 13.24 -3.96 -10.64
CA ALA A 67 12.59 -2.95 -11.46
C ALA A 67 13.47 -1.71 -11.64
N LEU A 68 14.17 -1.23 -10.59
CA LEU A 68 15.15 -0.15 -10.70
C LEU A 68 16.26 -0.50 -11.69
N ASP A 69 16.74 -1.76 -11.71
CA ASP A 69 17.81 -2.19 -12.61
C ASP A 69 17.36 -2.28 -14.07
N LEU A 70 16.09 -2.62 -14.32
CA LEU A 70 15.51 -2.75 -15.66
C LEU A 70 15.08 -1.42 -16.27
N CYS A 71 14.61 -0.47 -15.44
CA CYS A 71 14.19 0.84 -15.90
C CYS A 71 15.36 1.65 -16.49
N GLN A 72 15.09 2.41 -17.56
CA GLN A 72 16.09 3.23 -18.25
C GLN A 72 16.05 4.70 -17.82
N GLY A 73 14.92 5.16 -17.25
CA GLY A 73 14.73 6.53 -16.82
C GLY A 73 15.69 6.94 -15.69
N GLU A 74 16.04 8.21 -15.63
CA GLU A 74 16.76 8.81 -14.51
C GLU A 74 15.89 8.76 -13.23
N TRP A 75 14.59 8.93 -13.40
CA TRP A 75 13.59 8.84 -12.37
C TRP A 75 12.71 7.63 -12.58
N VAL A 76 12.31 6.99 -11.49
CA VAL A 76 11.38 5.87 -11.48
C VAL A 76 10.23 6.19 -10.52
N LEU A 77 9.01 6.16 -11.04
CA LEU A 77 7.80 6.20 -10.24
C LEU A 77 7.31 4.77 -10.02
N PHE A 78 7.33 4.30 -8.80
CA PHE A 78 6.64 3.06 -8.42
C PHE A 78 5.15 3.33 -8.27
N LEU A 79 4.34 2.54 -8.95
CA LEU A 79 2.88 2.55 -8.88
C LEU A 79 2.40 1.13 -8.60
N ASP A 80 1.53 0.95 -7.63
CA ASP A 80 0.90 -0.35 -7.42
C ASP A 80 -0.28 -0.51 -8.43
N ALA A 81 -0.61 -1.73 -8.82
CA ALA A 81 -1.62 -1.95 -9.87
C ALA A 81 -3.03 -1.44 -9.47
N ASP A 82 -3.31 -1.39 -8.17
CA ASP A 82 -4.53 -0.85 -7.57
C ASP A 82 -4.44 0.66 -7.23
N GLU A 83 -3.37 1.35 -7.68
CA GLU A 83 -3.20 2.79 -7.53
C GLU A 83 -3.46 3.54 -8.85
N ARG A 84 -3.84 4.82 -8.72
CA ARG A 84 -4.05 5.77 -9.85
C ARG A 84 -3.35 7.07 -9.54
N ALA A 85 -2.54 7.58 -10.47
CA ALA A 85 -1.99 8.92 -10.37
C ALA A 85 -3.08 9.96 -10.71
N THR A 86 -3.25 10.97 -9.84
CA THR A 86 -4.15 12.09 -10.19
C THR A 86 -3.50 13.01 -11.23
N PRO A 87 -4.28 13.77 -12.02
CA PRO A 87 -3.74 14.74 -12.99
C PRO A 87 -2.81 15.78 -12.34
N GLU A 88 -3.10 16.17 -11.10
CA GLU A 88 -2.28 17.11 -10.32
C GLU A 88 -0.92 16.46 -10.00
N LEU A 89 -0.89 15.19 -9.59
CA LEU A 89 0.34 14.45 -9.34
C LEU A 89 1.18 14.33 -10.62
N VAL A 90 0.54 13.99 -11.75
CA VAL A 90 1.21 13.90 -13.06
C VAL A 90 1.90 15.22 -13.41
N THR A 91 1.20 16.34 -13.25
CA THR A 91 1.72 17.67 -13.53
C THR A 91 2.88 18.03 -12.60
N GLU A 92 2.72 17.76 -11.31
CA GLU A 92 3.74 18.05 -10.31
C GLU A 92 5.01 17.21 -10.48
N CYS A 93 4.88 15.90 -10.76
CA CYS A 93 6.01 15.02 -11.07
C CYS A 93 6.85 15.57 -12.24
N ARG A 94 6.19 15.97 -13.33
CA ARG A 94 6.89 16.57 -14.49
C ARG A 94 7.65 17.83 -14.12
N ALA A 95 7.01 18.73 -13.37
CA ALA A 95 7.62 19.98 -12.93
C ALA A 95 8.85 19.72 -12.03
N GLN A 96 8.73 18.81 -11.07
CA GLN A 96 9.83 18.48 -10.16
C GLN A 96 11.01 17.82 -10.90
N ILE A 97 10.75 16.88 -11.80
CA ILE A 97 11.81 16.25 -12.62
C ILE A 97 12.51 17.28 -13.50
N ALA A 98 11.77 18.23 -14.08
CA ALA A 98 12.37 19.30 -14.89
C ALA A 98 13.25 20.25 -14.04
N ASN A 99 12.84 20.55 -12.82
CA ASN A 99 13.57 21.44 -11.89
C ASN A 99 14.81 20.78 -11.27
N THR A 100 14.87 19.43 -11.23
CA THR A 100 16.00 18.68 -10.65
C THR A 100 17.11 18.36 -11.67
N LYS A 101 17.07 18.96 -12.86
CA LYS A 101 18.17 18.86 -13.83
C LYS A 101 19.40 19.52 -13.25
N GLY A 102 20.47 18.75 -13.02
CA GLY A 102 21.74 19.21 -12.46
C GLY A 102 22.01 18.63 -11.06
N GLN A 103 22.74 19.37 -10.23
CA GLN A 103 23.17 18.91 -8.90
C GLN A 103 22.10 19.10 -7.80
N SER A 104 20.87 18.64 -8.04
CA SER A 104 19.87 18.64 -6.98
C SER A 104 20.19 17.56 -5.93
N PRO A 105 20.18 17.88 -4.61
CA PRO A 105 20.38 16.89 -3.56
C PRO A 105 19.19 15.93 -3.41
N VAL A 106 18.07 16.22 -4.06
CA VAL A 106 16.84 15.42 -3.94
C VAL A 106 16.98 14.11 -4.70
N ALA A 107 16.87 13.01 -3.96
CA ALA A 107 16.95 11.63 -4.47
C ALA A 107 15.59 10.92 -4.55
N GLY A 108 14.55 11.49 -3.95
CA GLY A 108 13.20 10.92 -4.00
C GLY A 108 12.13 11.84 -3.46
N TYR A 109 10.86 11.45 -3.69
CA TYR A 109 9.71 12.21 -3.22
C TYR A 109 8.67 11.29 -2.57
N TRP A 110 8.20 11.73 -1.41
CA TRP A 110 7.03 11.19 -0.75
C TRP A 110 5.77 11.70 -1.45
N ILE A 111 4.87 10.78 -1.75
CA ILE A 111 3.58 11.06 -2.40
C ILE A 111 2.46 10.70 -1.43
N PRO A 112 1.54 11.62 -1.12
CA PRO A 112 0.39 11.30 -0.31
C PRO A 112 -0.58 10.40 -1.09
N ARG A 113 -1.21 9.46 -0.38
CA ARG A 113 -2.12 8.48 -0.95
C ARG A 113 -3.48 8.58 -0.28
N HIS A 114 -4.54 8.70 -1.09
CA HIS A 114 -5.92 8.58 -0.65
C HIS A 114 -6.37 7.12 -0.76
N ASN A 115 -6.71 6.53 0.36
CA ASN A 115 -7.29 5.20 0.40
C ASN A 115 -8.79 5.28 0.08
N LEU A 116 -9.22 4.58 -0.97
CA LEU A 116 -10.62 4.47 -1.38
C LEU A 116 -11.25 3.23 -0.73
N PHE A 117 -12.32 3.46 0.00
CA PHE A 117 -13.18 2.41 0.53
C PHE A 117 -14.54 2.53 -0.14
N PHE A 118 -14.97 1.48 -0.83
CA PHE A 118 -16.24 1.46 -1.57
C PHE A 118 -16.36 2.63 -2.55
N GLY A 119 -15.23 3.00 -3.20
CA GLY A 119 -15.15 4.11 -4.14
C GLY A 119 -15.08 5.52 -3.53
N GLN A 120 -15.05 5.66 -2.19
CA GLN A 120 -14.96 6.95 -1.51
C GLN A 120 -13.59 7.14 -0.84
N ALA A 121 -12.98 8.31 -1.04
CA ALA A 121 -11.72 8.66 -0.41
C ALA A 121 -11.92 8.95 1.08
N VAL A 122 -11.18 8.27 1.94
CA VAL A 122 -11.23 8.44 3.39
C VAL A 122 -10.15 9.43 3.83
N ARG A 123 -10.52 10.38 4.69
CA ARG A 123 -9.67 11.48 5.17
C ARG A 123 -9.29 11.38 6.65
N GLY A 124 -9.96 10.52 7.40
CA GLY A 124 -9.75 10.34 8.82
C GLY A 124 -9.44 8.90 9.20
N GLY A 125 -9.64 8.57 10.49
CA GLY A 125 -9.51 7.21 10.99
C GLY A 125 -8.11 6.61 10.96
N GLY A 126 -7.10 7.41 10.61
CA GLY A 126 -5.70 6.97 10.47
C GLY A 126 -5.35 6.42 9.09
N TRP A 127 -6.23 6.60 8.10
CA TRP A 127 -5.97 6.22 6.70
C TRP A 127 -5.40 7.36 5.85
N TYR A 128 -5.36 8.59 6.38
CA TYR A 128 -4.79 9.74 5.71
C TYR A 128 -4.13 10.68 6.74
N PRO A 129 -2.99 11.33 6.42
CA PRO A 129 -2.19 11.13 5.23
C PRO A 129 -1.41 9.81 5.28
N ASP A 130 -1.49 9.05 4.19
CA ASP A 130 -0.69 7.85 3.97
C ASP A 130 0.38 8.19 2.92
N ARG A 131 1.60 8.49 3.37
CA ARG A 131 2.68 8.93 2.49
C ARG A 131 3.54 7.76 2.08
N GLN A 132 3.76 7.64 0.76
CA GLN A 132 4.58 6.60 0.16
C GLN A 132 5.78 7.22 -0.55
N LEU A 133 6.99 6.70 -0.32
CA LEU A 133 8.19 7.08 -1.05
C LEU A 133 8.19 6.36 -2.39
N ARG A 134 7.70 7.02 -3.44
CA ARG A 134 7.37 6.37 -4.72
C ARG A 134 8.11 6.93 -5.93
N LEU A 135 8.42 8.22 -5.98
CA LEU A 135 9.21 8.81 -7.06
C LEU A 135 10.67 8.85 -6.63
N LEU A 136 11.52 8.08 -7.31
CA LEU A 136 12.90 7.84 -6.89
C LEU A 136 13.88 8.17 -8.03
N ARG A 137 15.02 8.78 -7.71
CA ARG A 137 16.15 8.85 -8.63
C ARG A 137 16.82 7.48 -8.69
N ARG A 138 16.79 6.83 -9.85
CA ARG A 138 17.15 5.44 -10.05
C ARG A 138 18.50 5.04 -9.45
N ASN A 139 19.53 5.86 -9.66
CA ASN A 139 20.90 5.57 -9.21
C ASN A 139 21.17 5.98 -7.76
N ALA A 140 20.20 6.61 -7.09
CA ALA A 140 20.30 7.10 -5.72
C ALA A 140 19.35 6.40 -4.74
N ALA A 141 18.66 5.34 -5.18
CA ALA A 141 17.69 4.63 -4.39
C ALA A 141 17.93 3.11 -4.45
N ARG A 142 17.81 2.44 -3.32
CA ARG A 142 17.83 0.96 -3.20
C ARG A 142 16.96 0.52 -2.04
N TYR A 143 16.45 -0.71 -2.13
CA TYR A 143 15.69 -1.35 -1.06
C TYR A 143 16.57 -2.37 -0.35
N ASP A 144 16.52 -2.38 0.98
CA ASP A 144 17.20 -3.39 1.80
C ASP A 144 16.44 -4.73 1.69
N GLU A 145 17.03 -5.71 1.02
CA GLU A 145 16.43 -7.03 0.80
C GLU A 145 16.42 -7.91 2.06
N SER A 146 17.14 -7.51 3.11
CA SER A 146 17.11 -8.21 4.40
C SER A 146 15.84 -7.90 5.21
N ARG A 147 15.14 -6.80 4.89
CA ARG A 147 13.89 -6.41 5.54
C ARG A 147 12.70 -7.08 4.85
N LEU A 148 11.97 -7.88 5.62
CA LEU A 148 10.81 -8.62 5.12
C LEU A 148 9.51 -7.80 5.17
N VAL A 149 9.47 -6.72 5.96
CA VAL A 149 8.30 -5.85 6.18
C VAL A 149 8.73 -4.39 6.26
N HIS A 150 7.80 -3.47 5.92
CA HIS A 150 8.01 -2.01 5.92
C HIS A 150 9.15 -1.56 4.98
N GLU A 151 9.04 -1.97 3.72
CA GLU A 151 10.03 -1.69 2.70
C GLU A 151 9.97 -0.21 2.29
N VAL A 152 10.90 0.56 2.77
CA VAL A 152 11.14 1.93 2.33
C VAL A 152 12.47 1.97 1.62
N ALA A 153 12.53 2.65 0.46
CA ALA A 153 13.78 2.82 -0.25
C ALA A 153 14.77 3.63 0.59
N GLU A 154 16.00 3.18 0.66
CA GLU A 154 17.12 3.95 1.18
C GLU A 154 17.62 4.88 0.08
N LEU A 155 17.78 6.16 0.41
CA LEU A 155 18.18 7.18 -0.54
C LEU A 155 19.60 7.68 -0.25
N THR A 156 20.39 7.84 -1.31
CA THR A 156 21.63 8.60 -1.27
C THR A 156 21.32 10.04 -1.64
N GLY A 157 20.76 10.82 -0.71
CA GLY A 157 20.30 12.18 -0.89
C GLY A 157 19.05 12.51 -0.07
N GLU A 158 18.46 13.65 -0.34
CA GLU A 158 17.29 14.15 0.38
C GLU A 158 15.98 13.61 -0.20
N ALA A 159 14.93 13.57 0.62
CA ALA A 159 13.57 13.27 0.19
C ALA A 159 12.69 14.51 0.26
N GLY A 160 12.09 14.88 -0.88
CA GLY A 160 11.04 15.90 -0.95
C GLY A 160 9.65 15.32 -0.67
N THR A 161 8.62 16.15 -0.73
CA THR A 161 7.22 15.74 -0.61
C THR A 161 6.40 16.43 -1.70
N LEU A 162 5.58 15.65 -2.42
CA LEU A 162 4.62 16.15 -3.40
C LEU A 162 3.26 16.42 -2.73
N GLN A 163 2.45 17.26 -3.37
CA GLN A 163 1.08 17.59 -2.93
C GLN A 163 0.02 16.81 -3.71
N GLY A 164 0.31 16.46 -4.96
CA GLY A 164 -0.53 15.59 -5.78
C GLY A 164 -0.63 14.19 -5.19
N HIS A 165 -1.72 13.49 -5.46
CA HIS A 165 -2.08 12.26 -4.75
C HIS A 165 -2.06 11.03 -5.64
N LEU A 166 -1.76 9.87 -5.02
CA LEU A 166 -2.18 8.57 -5.52
C LEU A 166 -3.57 8.25 -4.96
N LEU A 167 -4.44 7.68 -5.77
CA LEU A 167 -5.69 7.08 -5.35
C LEU A 167 -5.47 5.58 -5.24
N HIS A 168 -5.66 4.99 -4.07
CA HIS A 168 -5.47 3.56 -3.84
C HIS A 168 -6.81 2.88 -3.62
N ILE A 169 -7.16 1.94 -4.47
CA ILE A 169 -8.38 1.15 -4.40
C ILE A 169 -8.19 0.07 -3.33
N ASN A 170 -8.37 0.46 -2.07
CA ASN A 170 -8.04 -0.41 -0.94
C ASN A 170 -9.06 -1.55 -0.77
N ILE A 171 -10.34 -1.18 -0.75
CA ILE A 171 -11.46 -2.11 -0.57
C ILE A 171 -12.64 -1.67 -1.44
N GLU A 172 -13.14 -2.56 -2.27
CA GLU A 172 -14.28 -2.27 -3.13
C GLU A 172 -15.59 -2.83 -2.57
N ARG A 173 -15.53 -3.91 -1.78
CA ARG A 173 -16.70 -4.64 -1.28
C ARG A 173 -16.65 -4.80 0.24
N LEU A 174 -17.82 -4.74 0.87
CA LEU A 174 -17.94 -4.87 2.33
C LEU A 174 -17.55 -6.28 2.83
N ASP A 175 -17.90 -7.31 2.08
CA ASP A 175 -17.53 -8.69 2.42
C ASP A 175 -16.00 -8.91 2.38
N GLU A 176 -15.29 -8.32 1.41
CA GLU A 176 -13.83 -8.33 1.34
C GLU A 176 -13.21 -7.63 2.56
N PHE A 177 -13.78 -6.47 2.95
CA PHE A 177 -13.34 -5.74 4.14
C PHE A 177 -13.47 -6.58 5.40
N TRP A 178 -14.63 -7.23 5.59
CA TRP A 178 -14.89 -8.07 6.74
C TRP A 178 -13.99 -9.31 6.76
N ALA A 179 -13.79 -9.98 5.62
CA ALA A 179 -12.91 -11.12 5.50
C ALA A 179 -11.46 -10.76 5.86
N LYS A 180 -10.97 -9.63 5.35
CA LYS A 180 -9.63 -9.09 5.63
C LYS A 180 -9.45 -8.76 7.11
N GLN A 181 -10.42 -8.05 7.72
CA GLN A 181 -10.35 -7.71 9.15
C GLN A 181 -10.43 -8.93 10.05
N ARG A 182 -11.24 -9.92 9.67
CA ARG A 182 -11.30 -11.19 10.38
C ARG A 182 -9.96 -11.92 10.35
N ALA A 183 -9.32 -12.00 9.18
CA ALA A 183 -8.01 -12.64 9.06
C ALA A 183 -6.96 -11.96 9.95
N TYR A 184 -6.89 -10.62 9.92
CA TYR A 184 -5.98 -9.86 10.77
C TYR A 184 -6.24 -10.07 12.27
N ALA A 185 -7.50 -10.05 12.71
CA ALA A 185 -7.85 -10.27 14.10
C ALA A 185 -7.42 -11.67 14.60
N MET A 186 -7.55 -12.69 13.74
CA MET A 186 -7.11 -14.05 14.05
C MET A 186 -5.59 -14.16 14.13
N GLU A 187 -4.87 -13.58 13.17
CA GLU A 187 -3.40 -13.58 13.12
C GLU A 187 -2.81 -12.84 14.33
N GLU A 188 -3.33 -11.66 14.65
CA GLU A 188 -2.93 -10.91 15.85
C GLU A 188 -3.18 -11.68 17.13
N ALA A 189 -4.33 -12.38 17.24
CA ALA A 189 -4.63 -13.20 18.40
C ALA A 189 -3.62 -14.35 18.56
N GLN A 190 -3.22 -15.00 17.46
CA GLN A 190 -2.19 -16.05 17.47
C GLN A 190 -0.83 -15.48 17.88
N THR A 191 -0.47 -14.30 17.38
CA THR A 191 0.77 -13.61 17.75
C THR A 191 0.80 -13.30 19.24
N LEU A 192 -0.27 -12.72 19.78
CA LEU A 192 -0.41 -12.46 21.22
C LEU A 192 -0.30 -13.73 22.05
N TYR A 193 -0.88 -14.83 21.57
CA TYR A 193 -0.77 -16.13 22.25
C TYR A 193 0.65 -16.65 22.27
N ARG A 194 1.39 -16.59 21.14
CA ARG A 194 2.81 -16.97 21.06
C ARG A 194 3.71 -16.13 21.97
N GLU A 195 3.33 -14.87 22.20
CA GLU A 195 3.99 -13.96 23.15
C GLU A 195 3.63 -14.26 24.62
N GLY A 196 2.83 -15.29 24.91
CA GLY A 196 2.38 -15.65 26.26
C GLY A 196 1.33 -14.69 26.85
N ARG A 197 0.69 -13.86 26.01
CA ARG A 197 -0.34 -12.94 26.46
C ARG A 197 -1.70 -13.62 26.52
N HIS A 198 -2.49 -13.27 27.55
CA HIS A 198 -3.82 -13.81 27.78
C HIS A 198 -4.88 -12.72 27.75
N ALA A 199 -6.07 -13.08 27.25
CA ALA A 199 -7.23 -12.19 27.27
C ALA A 199 -7.73 -12.00 28.71
N ARG A 200 -7.78 -10.73 29.15
CA ARG A 200 -8.38 -10.34 30.43
C ARG A 200 -9.78 -9.79 30.18
N TRP A 201 -10.71 -9.91 31.13
CA TRP A 201 -12.08 -9.44 30.97
C TRP A 201 -12.17 -7.97 30.51
N ARG A 202 -11.30 -7.11 31.00
CA ARG A 202 -11.20 -5.69 30.61
C ARG A 202 -10.85 -5.47 29.14
N ASN A 203 -10.25 -6.45 28.48
CA ASN A 203 -9.90 -6.34 27.06
C ASN A 203 -11.14 -6.38 26.16
N PHE A 204 -12.20 -7.08 26.58
CA PHE A 204 -13.42 -7.24 25.77
C PHE A 204 -14.22 -5.92 25.63
N VAL A 205 -14.07 -4.99 26.56
CA VAL A 205 -14.71 -3.68 26.51
C VAL A 205 -13.69 -2.57 26.26
N GLY A 206 -12.58 -2.60 27.00
CA GLY A 206 -11.61 -1.50 26.95
C GLY A 206 -10.82 -1.41 25.63
N ALA A 207 -10.50 -2.52 24.96
CA ALA A 207 -9.77 -2.48 23.71
C ALA A 207 -10.64 -1.96 22.54
N PRO A 208 -11.86 -2.50 22.30
CA PRO A 208 -12.76 -1.96 21.29
C PRO A 208 -13.09 -0.47 21.51
N THR A 209 -13.39 -0.08 22.73
CA THR A 209 -13.72 1.31 23.05
C THR A 209 -12.55 2.26 22.77
N ARG A 210 -11.32 1.87 23.18
CA ARG A 210 -10.11 2.66 22.87
C ARG A 210 -9.84 2.76 21.38
N GLU A 211 -10.00 1.66 20.63
CA GLU A 211 -9.76 1.64 19.18
C GLU A 211 -10.78 2.51 18.47
N PHE A 212 -12.07 2.40 18.84
CA PHE A 212 -13.11 3.28 18.29
C PHE A 212 -12.82 4.75 18.58
N TYR A 213 -12.57 5.09 19.85
CA TYR A 213 -12.28 6.47 20.25
C TYR A 213 -11.04 7.02 19.54
N ARG A 214 -9.97 6.23 19.49
CA ARG A 214 -8.73 6.61 18.80
C ARG A 214 -9.00 6.93 17.32
N ARG A 215 -9.66 6.02 16.62
CA ARG A 215 -9.87 6.18 15.16
C ARG A 215 -10.95 7.20 14.85
N PHE A 216 -12.10 7.10 15.50
CA PHE A 216 -13.23 7.95 15.16
C PHE A 216 -13.04 9.38 15.66
N VAL A 217 -12.55 9.56 16.89
CA VAL A 217 -12.40 10.87 17.52
C VAL A 217 -11.01 11.46 17.30
N GLN A 218 -9.96 10.80 17.81
CA GLN A 218 -8.61 11.38 17.79
C GLN A 218 -8.02 11.48 16.37
N LEU A 219 -8.20 10.45 15.54
CA LEU A 219 -7.72 10.42 14.15
C LEU A 219 -8.76 10.95 13.15
N GLY A 220 -9.84 11.57 13.63
CA GLY A 220 -10.79 12.31 12.81
C GLY A 220 -11.66 11.46 11.87
N GLY A 221 -11.90 10.18 12.18
CA GLY A 221 -12.78 9.30 11.38
C GLY A 221 -14.19 9.86 11.22
N TRP A 222 -14.66 10.71 12.14
CA TRP A 222 -15.94 11.41 12.05
C TRP A 222 -16.06 12.33 10.81
N ARG A 223 -14.91 12.77 10.25
CA ARG A 223 -14.88 13.60 9.02
C ARG A 223 -15.40 12.88 7.79
N ASP A 224 -15.37 11.56 7.82
CA ASP A 224 -15.84 10.70 6.72
C ASP A 224 -17.31 10.27 6.91
N GLY A 225 -18.02 10.89 7.85
CA GLY A 225 -19.46 10.69 8.09
C GLY A 225 -19.82 9.24 8.41
N THR A 226 -20.88 8.74 7.73
CA THR A 226 -21.35 7.35 7.92
C THR A 226 -20.31 6.31 7.52
N LEU A 227 -19.50 6.58 6.49
CA LEU A 227 -18.41 5.68 6.09
C LEU A 227 -17.36 5.58 7.21
N GLY A 228 -16.94 6.72 7.78
CA GLY A 228 -16.01 6.74 8.89
C GLY A 228 -16.53 6.01 10.12
N LEU A 229 -17.82 6.16 10.43
CA LEU A 229 -18.47 5.42 11.51
C LEU A 229 -18.46 3.90 11.24
N LEU A 230 -18.81 3.48 10.02
CA LEU A 230 -18.79 2.09 9.60
C LEU A 230 -17.38 1.50 9.73
N LEU A 231 -16.37 2.15 9.16
CA LEU A 231 -15.00 1.66 9.16
C LEU A 231 -14.42 1.59 10.58
N CYS A 232 -14.54 2.66 11.37
CA CYS A 232 -14.02 2.71 12.74
C CYS A 232 -14.77 1.74 13.66
N GLY A 233 -16.10 1.60 13.49
CA GLY A 233 -16.91 0.64 14.22
C GLY A 233 -16.55 -0.80 13.91
N THR A 234 -16.32 -1.12 12.63
CA THR A 234 -15.87 -2.45 12.20
C THR A 234 -14.51 -2.80 12.81
N LEU A 235 -13.55 -1.88 12.79
CA LEU A 235 -12.23 -2.14 13.39
C LEU A 235 -12.33 -2.36 14.91
N ALA A 236 -13.15 -1.55 15.60
CA ALA A 236 -13.41 -1.76 17.03
C ALA A 236 -14.09 -3.11 17.30
N PHE A 237 -15.02 -3.54 16.45
CA PHE A 237 -15.63 -4.86 16.55
C PHE A 237 -14.58 -5.98 16.37
N PHE A 238 -13.67 -5.85 15.42
CA PHE A 238 -12.63 -6.87 15.21
C PHE A 238 -11.56 -6.85 16.32
N GLU A 239 -11.36 -5.73 17.01
CA GLU A 239 -10.61 -5.70 18.28
C GLU A 239 -11.26 -6.62 19.33
N LEU A 240 -12.59 -6.62 19.45
CA LEU A 240 -13.30 -7.56 20.33
C LEU A 240 -13.08 -9.01 19.87
N ILE A 241 -13.29 -9.29 18.59
CA ILE A 241 -13.14 -10.65 18.01
C ILE A 241 -11.73 -11.19 18.26
N LYS A 242 -10.69 -10.38 18.14
CA LYS A 242 -9.31 -10.74 18.46
C LYS A 242 -9.19 -11.31 19.88
N PHE A 243 -9.74 -10.63 20.88
CA PHE A 243 -9.65 -11.10 22.27
C PHE A 243 -10.56 -12.29 22.58
N VAL A 244 -11.71 -12.41 21.88
CA VAL A 244 -12.54 -13.61 21.94
C VAL A 244 -11.76 -14.82 21.40
N HIS A 245 -11.11 -14.66 20.27
CA HIS A 245 -10.29 -15.73 19.67
C HIS A 245 -9.08 -16.08 20.54
N LEU A 246 -8.36 -15.08 21.06
CA LEU A 246 -7.25 -15.29 21.99
C LEU A 246 -7.67 -16.08 23.24
N ARG A 247 -8.86 -15.79 23.80
CA ARG A 247 -9.39 -16.56 24.93
C ARG A 247 -9.70 -17.99 24.55
N GLY A 248 -10.29 -18.21 23.36
CA GLY A 248 -10.59 -19.55 22.83
C GLY A 248 -9.33 -20.40 22.69
N ILE A 249 -8.29 -19.87 22.06
CA ILE A 249 -6.99 -20.57 21.89
C ILE A 249 -6.39 -20.92 23.27
N SER A 250 -6.40 -19.96 24.21
CA SER A 250 -5.86 -20.16 25.55
C SER A 250 -6.62 -21.24 26.36
N ALA A 251 -7.94 -21.35 26.16
CA ALA A 251 -8.79 -22.33 26.85
C ALA A 251 -8.62 -23.77 26.31
N LEU A 252 -8.31 -23.91 25.03
CA LEU A 252 -8.13 -25.21 24.34
C LEU A 252 -6.74 -25.80 24.55
N GLY A 253 -5.87 -25.16 25.35
CA GLY A 253 -4.53 -25.65 25.63
C GLY A 253 -3.63 -25.73 24.40
N GLY A 254 -3.76 -24.72 23.54
CA GLY A 254 -3.17 -24.53 22.23
C GLY A 254 -1.97 -25.41 21.88
N GLN A 255 -2.16 -26.42 21.02
CA GLN A 255 -1.07 -26.89 20.18
C GLN A 255 -1.00 -25.93 18.98
N PRO A 256 0.15 -25.32 18.70
CA PRO A 256 0.35 -24.58 17.45
C PRO A 256 0.30 -25.58 16.29
N GLN A 257 -0.62 -25.38 15.36
CA GLN A 257 -0.54 -25.99 14.02
C GLN A 257 0.48 -25.27 13.17
#